data_23989b547fbba24a5fbaa10e150c8a2a
#
_entry.id   23989b547fbba24a5fbaa10e150c8a2a
#
_cell.length_a   1.000
_cell.length_b   1.000
_cell.length_c   1.000
_cell.angle_alpha   90.00
_cell.angle_beta   90.00
_cell.angle_gamma   90.00
#
_symmetry.space_group_name_H-M   'P 1'
#
loop_
_entity.id
_entity.type
_entity.pdbx_description
1 polymer ?
#
loop_
_entity_poly.entity_id
_entity_poly.type
_entity_poly.pdbx_seq_one_letter_code
_entity_poly.pdbx_strand_id
1 'polypeptide(L)'
;FLLSPQQIAQLRVAVERYDREIRIRVGVLSTAGLVIDGSHPLRVTVLDPKNDETPYSLYTSTDRGEGSATFQLANNELTGKWKIEVMELSSGTQVKQVLEIR
;
A
#
# COMPACT_ATOMS: atom_id res chain seq x y z
N PHE A 1 -14.27 -26.73 -18.30
CA PHE A 1 -12.97 -26.09 -18.16
C PHE A 1 -13.07 -24.81 -17.33
N LEU A 2 -12.25 -24.73 -16.34
CA LEU A 2 -12.23 -23.56 -15.48
C LEU A 2 -10.93 -22.81 -15.68
N LEU A 3 -11.06 -21.55 -16.05
CA LEU A 3 -9.92 -20.67 -16.04
C LEU A 3 -9.65 -20.31 -14.58
N SER A 4 -8.53 -20.74 -14.07
CA SER A 4 -8.11 -20.28 -12.78
C SER A 4 -7.76 -18.80 -12.90
N PRO A 5 -8.29 -17.94 -12.05
CA PRO A 5 -7.82 -16.56 -12.03
C PRO A 5 -6.34 -16.51 -11.72
N GLN A 6 -5.63 -15.56 -12.27
CA GLN A 6 -4.24 -15.38 -11.93
C GLN A 6 -4.12 -15.13 -10.43
N GLN A 7 -3.26 -15.92 -9.80
CA GLN A 7 -3.03 -15.72 -8.39
C GLN A 7 -2.14 -14.50 -8.16
N ILE A 8 -2.51 -13.74 -7.16
CA ILE A 8 -1.71 -12.61 -6.73
C ILE A 8 -0.52 -13.17 -5.95
N ALA A 9 0.68 -12.99 -6.50
CA ALA A 9 1.90 -13.51 -5.90
C ALA A 9 2.54 -12.47 -4.99
N GLN A 10 2.48 -11.20 -5.39
CA GLN A 10 3.12 -10.14 -4.63
C GLN A 10 2.51 -8.79 -4.96
N LEU A 11 2.75 -7.86 -4.06
CA LEU A 11 2.45 -6.45 -4.29
C LEU A 11 3.77 -5.71 -4.45
N ARG A 12 3.81 -4.82 -5.45
CA ARG A 12 4.92 -3.90 -5.59
C ARG A 12 4.48 -2.58 -4.98
N VAL A 13 5.15 -2.17 -3.91
CA VAL A 13 4.79 -0.96 -3.18
C VAL A 13 5.96 0.01 -3.22
N ALA A 14 5.69 1.21 -3.69
CA ALA A 14 6.65 2.30 -3.68
C ALA A 14 6.09 3.43 -2.84
N VAL A 15 6.90 3.94 -1.92
CA VAL A 15 6.53 5.05 -1.06
C VAL A 15 7.46 6.21 -1.37
N GLU A 16 6.89 7.36 -1.73
CA GLU A 16 7.63 8.57 -2.03
C GLU A 16 7.20 9.66 -1.08
N ARG A 17 8.17 10.49 -0.68
CA ARG A 17 7.91 11.60 0.22
C ARG A 17 8.27 12.92 -0.47
N TYR A 18 7.34 13.85 -0.45
CA TYR A 18 7.56 15.22 -0.95
C TYR A 18 7.18 16.17 0.17
N ASP A 19 8.16 16.59 0.95
CA ASP A 19 7.97 17.40 2.15
C ASP A 19 7.06 16.65 3.15
N ARG A 20 5.81 17.04 3.30
CA ARG A 20 4.86 16.35 4.18
C ARG A 20 3.85 15.50 3.43
N GLU A 21 3.92 15.50 2.11
CA GLU A 21 3.05 14.67 1.30
C GLU A 21 3.69 13.29 1.11
N ILE A 22 2.92 12.27 1.42
CA ILE A 22 3.35 10.89 1.26
C ILE A 22 2.52 10.27 0.15
N ARG A 23 3.20 9.72 -0.85
CA ARG A 23 2.55 9.05 -1.98
C ARG A 23 2.91 7.58 -1.96
N ILE A 24 1.89 6.75 -2.06
CA ILE A 24 2.04 5.30 -2.06
C ILE A 24 1.52 4.80 -3.40
N ARG A 25 2.34 4.03 -4.11
CA ARG A 25 1.94 3.38 -5.36
C ARG A 25 1.98 1.88 -5.16
N VAL A 26 0.95 1.21 -5.64
CA VAL A 26 0.81 -0.24 -5.47
C VAL A 26 0.55 -0.87 -6.83
N GLY A 27 1.33 -1.91 -7.14
CA GLY A 27 1.07 -2.78 -8.28
C GLY A 27 0.78 -4.18 -7.80
N VAL A 28 -0.26 -4.80 -8.36
CA VAL A 28 -0.64 -6.18 -8.03
C VAL A 28 -0.04 -7.09 -9.08
N LEU A 29 0.84 -8.00 -8.66
CA LEU A 29 1.64 -8.81 -9.56
C LEU A 29 1.31 -10.30 -9.45
N SER A 30 1.33 -10.98 -10.61
CA SER A 30 1.21 -12.44 -10.67
C SER A 30 2.54 -13.12 -10.35
N THR A 31 2.52 -14.46 -10.32
CA THR A 31 3.74 -15.25 -10.11
C THR A 31 4.78 -15.01 -11.19
N ALA A 32 4.36 -14.58 -12.38
CA ALA A 32 5.27 -14.26 -13.48
C ALA A 32 5.82 -12.83 -13.40
N GLY A 33 5.43 -12.06 -12.38
CA GLY A 33 5.88 -10.68 -12.23
C GLY A 33 5.12 -9.68 -13.10
N LEU A 34 4.01 -10.10 -13.69
CA LEU A 34 3.20 -9.24 -14.57
C LEU A 34 2.07 -8.60 -13.77
N VAL A 35 1.74 -7.36 -14.10
CA VAL A 35 0.63 -6.67 -13.47
C VAL A 35 -0.69 -7.39 -13.79
N ILE A 36 -1.46 -7.68 -12.75
CA ILE A 36 -2.78 -8.30 -12.91
C ILE A 36 -3.80 -7.19 -13.09
N ASP A 37 -4.40 -7.13 -14.27
CA ASP A 37 -5.42 -6.15 -14.60
C ASP A 37 -6.64 -6.30 -13.68
N GLY A 38 -7.46 -5.28 -13.63
CA GLY A 38 -8.68 -5.28 -12.86
C GLY A 38 -8.61 -4.41 -11.62
N SER A 39 -9.72 -4.41 -10.89
CA SER A 39 -9.84 -3.66 -9.64
C SER A 39 -9.64 -4.62 -8.46
N HIS A 40 -8.63 -4.36 -7.65
CA HIS A 40 -8.31 -5.18 -6.49
C HIS A 40 -8.47 -4.32 -5.23
N PRO A 41 -9.27 -4.76 -4.26
CA PRO A 41 -9.44 -3.98 -3.03
C PRO A 41 -8.17 -4.01 -2.19
N LEU A 42 -7.77 -2.84 -1.71
CA LEU A 42 -6.55 -2.67 -0.92
C LEU A 42 -6.87 -2.00 0.40
N ARG A 43 -6.20 -2.46 1.44
CA ARG A 43 -6.18 -1.76 2.71
C ARG A 43 -4.77 -1.21 2.94
N VAL A 44 -4.68 0.09 3.17
CA VAL A 44 -3.43 0.76 3.50
C VAL A 44 -3.50 1.14 4.98
N THR A 45 -2.63 0.54 5.78
CA THR A 45 -2.56 0.82 7.21
C THR A 45 -1.29 1.61 7.47
N VAL A 46 -1.44 2.76 8.11
CA VAL A 46 -0.32 3.64 8.43
C VAL A 46 -0.14 3.66 9.94
N LEU A 47 1.00 3.16 10.40
CA LEU A 47 1.35 3.09 11.81
C LEU A 47 2.40 4.15 12.13
N ASP A 48 2.24 4.82 13.25
CA ASP A 48 3.22 5.81 13.71
C ASP A 48 4.43 5.11 14.37
N PRO A 49 5.44 5.85 14.82
CA PRO A 49 6.62 5.22 15.45
C PRO A 49 6.31 4.43 16.71
N LYS A 50 5.16 4.62 17.33
CA LYS A 50 4.71 3.85 18.48
C LYS A 50 3.93 2.61 18.11
N ASN A 51 3.80 2.31 16.80
CA ASN A 51 3.01 1.22 16.24
C ASN A 51 1.49 1.39 16.44
N ASP A 52 1.04 2.62 16.63
CA ASP A 52 -0.38 2.92 16.72
C ASP A 52 -0.93 3.26 15.33
N GLU A 53 -2.11 2.73 15.02
CA GLU A 53 -2.77 3.05 13.76
C GLU A 53 -3.19 4.51 13.76
N THR A 54 -2.96 5.15 12.63
CA THR A 54 -3.23 6.58 12.47
C THR A 54 -4.46 6.83 11.61
N PRO A 55 -5.05 8.04 11.65
CA PRO A 55 -6.16 8.40 10.75
C PRO A 55 -5.77 8.42 9.26
N TYR A 56 -4.50 8.28 8.94
CA TYR A 56 -4.05 8.23 7.54
C TYR A 56 -4.33 6.88 6.88
N SER A 57 -4.69 5.86 7.67
CA SER A 57 -5.06 4.55 7.14
C SER A 57 -6.34 4.66 6.30
N LEU A 58 -6.39 3.92 5.20
CA LEU A 58 -7.52 4.02 4.28
C LEU A 58 -7.73 2.72 3.50
N TYR A 59 -8.91 2.63 2.88
CA TYR A 59 -9.21 1.59 1.90
C TYR A 59 -9.23 2.24 0.53
N THR A 60 -8.68 1.53 -0.45
CA THR A 60 -8.71 1.97 -1.83
C THR A 60 -8.78 0.74 -2.73
N SER A 61 -8.70 0.94 -4.03
CA SER A 61 -8.66 -0.18 -4.97
C SER A 61 -7.75 0.18 -6.13
N THR A 62 -7.28 -0.85 -6.84
CA THR A 62 -6.49 -0.64 -8.03
C THR A 62 -7.40 -0.39 -9.22
N ASP A 63 -6.85 0.25 -10.24
CA ASP A 63 -7.44 0.35 -11.57
C ASP A 63 -6.38 -0.18 -12.53
N ARG A 64 -6.77 -1.17 -13.34
CA ARG A 64 -5.84 -1.87 -14.23
C ARG A 64 -4.63 -2.45 -13.50
N GLY A 65 -4.89 -2.94 -12.29
CA GLY A 65 -3.86 -3.58 -11.47
C GLY A 65 -2.92 -2.62 -10.75
N GLU A 66 -3.13 -1.32 -10.87
CA GLU A 66 -2.31 -0.31 -10.21
C GLU A 66 -3.16 0.63 -9.40
N GLY A 67 -2.69 0.99 -8.22
CA GLY A 67 -3.39 1.89 -7.33
C GLY A 67 -2.43 2.87 -6.68
N SER A 68 -2.99 3.92 -6.14
CA SER A 68 -2.22 4.92 -5.40
C SER A 68 -3.02 5.48 -4.25
N ALA A 69 -2.30 5.94 -3.25
CA ALA A 69 -2.88 6.64 -2.11
C ALA A 69 -1.93 7.77 -1.75
N THR A 70 -2.50 8.89 -1.35
CA THR A 70 -1.73 10.06 -0.96
C THR A 70 -2.30 10.61 0.32
N PHE A 71 -1.43 10.96 1.26
CA PHE A 71 -1.86 11.66 2.46
C PHE A 71 -0.82 12.69 2.84
N GLN A 72 -1.23 13.66 3.64
CA GLN A 72 -0.36 14.73 4.07
C GLN A 72 -0.21 14.70 5.58
N LEU A 73 1.04 14.63 6.04
CA LEU A 73 1.35 14.62 7.47
C LEU A 73 1.10 15.99 8.09
N ALA A 74 0.50 16.00 9.26
CA ALA A 74 0.35 17.23 10.03
C ALA A 74 1.72 17.72 10.51
N ASN A 75 1.81 19.02 10.78
CA ASN A 75 3.07 19.64 11.18
C ASN A 75 3.62 19.13 12.51
N ASN A 76 2.75 18.63 13.36
CA ASN A 76 3.10 18.19 14.70
C ASN A 76 3.16 16.67 14.83
N GLU A 77 3.30 15.94 13.73
CA GLU A 77 3.39 14.49 13.76
C GLU A 77 4.73 14.04 14.37
N LEU A 78 4.70 12.82 14.91
CA LEU A 78 5.88 12.22 15.53
C LEU A 78 6.96 11.98 14.47
N THR A 79 8.21 12.22 14.87
CA THR A 79 9.34 11.83 14.04
C THR A 79 9.76 10.40 14.39
N GLY A 80 10.37 9.72 13.45
CA GLY A 80 10.83 8.35 13.62
C GLY A 80 10.44 7.44 12.48
N LYS A 81 10.41 6.16 12.74
CA LYS A 81 10.13 5.15 11.73
C LYS A 81 8.64 4.84 11.69
N TRP A 82 7.99 5.31 10.64
CA TRP A 82 6.60 5.02 10.34
C TRP A 82 6.52 3.75 9.51
N LYS A 83 5.45 2.99 9.68
CA LYS A 83 5.24 1.76 8.93
C LYS A 83 3.99 1.89 8.07
N ILE A 84 4.12 1.47 6.82
CA ILE A 84 3.01 1.46 5.88
C ILE A 84 2.80 0.00 5.47
N GLU A 85 1.63 -0.53 5.77
CA GLU A 85 1.25 -1.89 5.43
C GLU A 85 0.18 -1.83 4.34
N VAL A 86 0.41 -2.54 3.25
CA VAL A 86 -0.55 -2.64 2.16
C VAL A 86 -0.97 -4.09 2.03
N MET A 87 -2.27 -4.32 2.07
CA MET A 87 -2.84 -5.67 1.93
C MET A 87 -3.85 -5.67 0.79
N GLU A 88 -3.72 -6.65 -0.10
CA GLU A 88 -4.75 -6.94 -1.08
C GLU A 88 -5.77 -7.86 -0.41
N LEU A 89 -7.03 -7.40 -0.31
CA LEU A 89 -7.99 -8.02 0.59
C LEU A 89 -8.53 -9.36 0.10
N SER A 90 -8.58 -9.59 -1.21
CA SER A 90 -9.12 -10.84 -1.73
C SER A 90 -8.16 -12.01 -1.55
N SER A 91 -6.85 -11.75 -1.57
CA SER A 91 -5.82 -12.78 -1.44
C SER A 91 -5.14 -12.79 -0.07
N GLY A 92 -5.22 -11.68 0.66
CA GLY A 92 -4.48 -11.51 1.90
C GLY A 92 -3.00 -11.22 1.70
N THR A 93 -2.56 -11.01 0.47
CA THR A 93 -1.17 -10.67 0.18
C THR A 93 -0.83 -9.31 0.76
N GLN A 94 0.29 -9.22 1.47
CA GLN A 94 0.62 -8.04 2.27
C GLN A 94 2.09 -7.67 2.11
N VAL A 95 2.37 -6.38 2.10
CA VAL A 95 3.73 -5.82 2.07
C VAL A 95 3.82 -4.72 3.11
N LYS A 96 4.95 -4.65 3.79
CA LYS A 96 5.26 -3.60 4.77
C LYS A 96 6.43 -2.78 4.28
N GLN A 97 6.31 -1.47 4.42
CA GLN A 97 7.37 -0.52 4.10
C GLN A 97 7.63 0.35 5.33
N VAL A 98 8.89 0.72 5.52
CA VAL A 98 9.27 1.65 6.58
C VAL A 98 9.59 2.99 5.95
N LEU A 99 9.03 4.05 6.52
CA LEU A 99 9.28 5.42 6.09
C LEU A 99 9.81 6.19 7.29
N GLU A 100 11.00 6.76 7.15
CA GLU A 100 11.57 7.56 8.24
C GLU A 100 11.17 9.03 8.08
N ILE A 101 10.54 9.57 9.12
CA ILE A 101 10.13 10.97 9.18
C ILE A 101 11.06 11.68 10.16
N ARG A 102 11.70 12.75 9.69
CA ARG A 102 12.65 13.53 10.48
C ARG A 102 12.14 14.93 10.72
#